data_38808fe0d2100fab07e140d046d45140
#
_entry.id   38808fe0d2100fab07e140d046d45140
#
_cell.length_a   1.000
_cell.length_b   1.000
_cell.length_c   1.000
_cell.angle_alpha   90.00
_cell.angle_beta   90.00
_cell.angle_gamma   90.00
#
_symmetry.space_group_name_H-M   'P 1'
#
loop_
_entity.id
_entity.type
_entity.pdbx_description
1 polymer ?
#
loop_
_entity_poly.entity_id
_entity_poly.type
_entity_poly.pdbx_seq_one_letter_code
_entity_poly.pdbx_strand_id
1 'polypeptide(L)'
;EGADECEPLVETFRALVEEQFEDADLSVGGIAAELGVHRSTLARLVRRQTGISPEDYLISRRVQEAAKLLAGTRLSVKEIAAQCGFPDPNYLAKVLRKRLGHSPSELRLAGR
;
A
#
# COMPACT_ATOMS: atom_id res chain seq x y z
N GLU A 1 -17.32 0.84 -22.35
CA GLU A 1 -16.48 0.10 -23.25
C GLU A 1 -15.28 -0.46 -22.57
N GLY A 2 -14.07 0.00 -22.97
CA GLY A 2 -12.88 -0.47 -22.33
C GLY A 2 -12.89 -0.27 -20.81
N ALA A 3 -13.56 0.77 -20.35
CA ALA A 3 -13.67 1.03 -18.92
C ALA A 3 -14.43 -0.07 -18.19
N ASP A 4 -15.49 -0.57 -18.80
CA ASP A 4 -16.28 -1.64 -18.21
C ASP A 4 -15.50 -2.95 -18.12
N GLU A 5 -14.61 -3.19 -19.09
CA GLU A 5 -13.79 -4.39 -19.09
C GLU A 5 -12.66 -4.29 -18.05
N CYS A 6 -12.14 -3.08 -17.82
CA CYS A 6 -11.05 -2.84 -16.90
C CYS A 6 -11.51 -2.82 -15.45
N GLU A 7 -12.71 -2.33 -15.22
CA GLU A 7 -13.21 -2.07 -13.89
C GLU A 7 -13.26 -3.30 -12.98
N PRO A 8 -13.78 -4.46 -13.44
CA PRO A 8 -13.79 -5.65 -12.58
C PRO A 8 -12.40 -6.12 -12.18
N LEU A 9 -11.42 -6.01 -13.08
CA LEU A 9 -10.05 -6.41 -12.78
C LEU A 9 -9.43 -5.48 -11.74
N VAL A 10 -9.66 -4.18 -11.89
CA VAL A 10 -9.13 -3.19 -10.93
C VAL A 10 -9.80 -3.35 -9.58
N GLU A 11 -11.12 -3.64 -9.56
CA GLU A 11 -11.81 -3.88 -8.30
C GLU A 11 -11.26 -5.11 -7.59
N THR A 12 -10.95 -6.16 -8.33
CA THR A 12 -10.32 -7.34 -7.75
C THR A 12 -8.94 -7.01 -7.20
N PHE A 13 -8.17 -6.20 -7.94
CA PHE A 13 -6.87 -5.74 -7.48
C PHE A 13 -7.00 -4.98 -6.15
N ARG A 14 -7.96 -4.05 -6.07
CA ARG A 14 -8.18 -3.28 -4.83
C ARG A 14 -8.54 -4.19 -3.67
N ALA A 15 -9.39 -5.17 -3.92
CA ALA A 15 -9.81 -6.12 -2.88
C ALA A 15 -8.62 -6.94 -2.37
N LEU A 16 -7.76 -7.40 -3.29
CA LEU A 16 -6.57 -8.16 -2.90
C LEU A 16 -5.62 -7.32 -2.07
N VAL A 17 -5.43 -6.06 -2.45
CA VAL A 17 -4.59 -5.16 -1.66
C VAL A 17 -5.18 -4.96 -0.28
N GLU A 18 -6.48 -4.71 -0.20
CA GLU A 18 -7.13 -4.48 1.10
C GLU A 18 -7.02 -5.70 2.00
N GLU A 19 -7.14 -6.90 1.45
CA GLU A 19 -7.04 -8.14 2.22
C GLU A 19 -5.63 -8.47 2.65
N GLN A 20 -4.63 -8.14 1.83
CA GLN A 20 -3.29 -8.70 1.97
C GLN A 20 -2.16 -7.69 2.10
N PHE A 21 -2.46 -6.38 2.18
CA PHE A 21 -1.37 -5.39 2.23
C PHE A 21 -0.45 -5.58 3.43
N GLU A 22 -0.94 -6.22 4.48
CA GLU A 22 -0.15 -6.46 5.68
C GLU A 22 0.92 -7.53 5.48
N ASP A 23 0.78 -8.33 4.43
CA ASP A 23 1.77 -9.34 4.10
C ASP A 23 2.93 -8.68 3.36
N ALA A 24 4.10 -8.69 3.97
CA ALA A 24 5.29 -8.08 3.37
C ALA A 24 5.70 -8.74 2.06
N ASP A 25 5.30 -9.99 1.85
CA ASP A 25 5.63 -10.72 0.63
C ASP A 25 4.68 -10.42 -0.53
N LEU A 26 3.60 -9.71 -0.27
CA LEU A 26 2.68 -9.34 -1.35
C LEU A 26 3.38 -8.40 -2.33
N SER A 27 3.35 -8.76 -3.60
CA SER A 27 3.97 -7.96 -4.65
C SER A 27 2.99 -7.74 -5.80
N VAL A 28 3.21 -6.67 -6.55
CA VAL A 28 2.40 -6.40 -7.74
C VAL A 28 2.53 -7.52 -8.76
N GLY A 29 3.75 -8.08 -8.90
CA GLY A 29 3.95 -9.22 -9.78
C GLY A 29 3.15 -10.43 -9.38
N GLY A 30 3.08 -10.70 -8.08
CA GLY A 30 2.28 -11.80 -7.55
C GLY A 30 0.79 -11.58 -7.77
N ILE A 31 0.33 -10.35 -7.57
CA ILE A 31 -1.08 -10.02 -7.83
C ILE A 31 -1.41 -10.21 -9.30
N ALA A 32 -0.55 -9.71 -10.19
CA ALA A 32 -0.79 -9.86 -11.63
C ALA A 32 -0.88 -11.33 -12.02
N ALA A 33 0.02 -12.16 -11.48
CA ALA A 33 0.00 -13.59 -11.74
C ALA A 33 -1.31 -14.22 -11.25
N GLU A 34 -1.76 -13.84 -10.09
CA GLU A 34 -3.01 -14.35 -9.53
C GLU A 34 -4.21 -13.95 -10.38
N LEU A 35 -4.18 -12.75 -10.94
CA LEU A 35 -5.24 -12.25 -11.82
C LEU A 35 -5.12 -12.75 -13.26
N GLY A 36 -4.03 -13.44 -13.58
CA GLY A 36 -3.83 -14.00 -14.92
C GLY A 36 -3.48 -12.95 -15.97
N VAL A 37 -2.84 -11.86 -15.59
CA VAL A 37 -2.44 -10.81 -16.53
C VAL A 37 -0.97 -10.47 -16.34
N HIS A 38 -0.39 -9.82 -17.36
CA HIS A 38 0.96 -9.30 -17.26
C HIS A 38 1.01 -8.10 -16.32
N ARG A 39 2.17 -7.88 -15.67
CA ARG A 39 2.37 -6.71 -14.83
C ARG A 39 2.10 -5.41 -15.59
N SER A 40 2.54 -5.35 -16.86
CA SER A 40 2.33 -4.14 -17.65
C SER A 40 0.86 -3.89 -17.93
N THR A 41 0.08 -4.94 -18.13
CA THR A 41 -1.36 -4.82 -18.32
C THR A 41 -2.02 -4.31 -17.04
N LEU A 42 -1.66 -4.92 -15.91
CA LEU A 42 -2.19 -4.48 -14.62
C LEU A 42 -1.83 -3.02 -14.35
N ALA A 43 -0.58 -2.64 -14.62
CA ALA A 43 -0.12 -1.27 -14.41
C ALA A 43 -0.94 -0.28 -15.23
N ARG A 44 -1.19 -0.61 -16.49
CA ARG A 44 -1.96 0.26 -17.38
C ARG A 44 -3.39 0.43 -16.89
N LEU A 45 -4.03 -0.67 -16.51
CA LEU A 45 -5.42 -0.62 -16.06
C LEU A 45 -5.59 0.09 -14.74
N VAL A 46 -4.70 -0.19 -13.78
CA VAL A 46 -4.76 0.45 -12.47
C VAL A 46 -4.50 1.95 -12.61
N ARG A 47 -3.49 2.34 -13.38
CA ARG A 47 -3.18 3.75 -13.59
C ARG A 47 -4.35 4.48 -14.27
N ARG A 48 -5.02 3.81 -15.19
CA ARG A 48 -6.16 4.38 -15.89
C ARG A 48 -7.32 4.67 -14.94
N GLN A 49 -7.56 3.77 -13.98
CA GLN A 49 -8.67 3.89 -13.04
C GLN A 49 -8.34 4.76 -11.82
N THR A 50 -7.09 4.70 -11.35
CA THR A 50 -6.72 5.35 -10.09
C THR A 50 -5.77 6.53 -10.27
N GLY A 51 -5.13 6.64 -11.42
CA GLY A 51 -4.15 7.69 -11.68
C GLY A 51 -2.75 7.36 -11.18
N ILE A 52 -2.56 6.24 -10.50
CA ILE A 52 -1.26 5.86 -9.94
C ILE A 52 -0.93 4.42 -10.31
N SER A 53 0.34 4.05 -10.16
CA SER A 53 0.77 2.68 -10.44
C SER A 53 0.27 1.71 -9.37
N PRO A 54 0.20 0.42 -9.68
CA PRO A 54 -0.15 -0.58 -8.66
C PRO A 54 0.80 -0.57 -7.47
N GLU A 55 2.10 -0.36 -7.71
CA GLU A 55 3.09 -0.28 -6.64
C GLU A 55 2.78 0.89 -5.72
N ASP A 56 2.48 2.06 -6.29
CA ASP A 56 2.12 3.23 -5.48
C ASP A 56 0.82 3.01 -4.74
N TYR A 57 -0.13 2.32 -5.35
CA TYR A 57 -1.39 2.00 -4.69
C TYR A 57 -1.15 1.14 -3.45
N LEU A 58 -0.35 0.08 -3.60
CA LEU A 58 -0.04 -0.81 -2.48
C LEU A 58 0.70 -0.09 -1.37
N ILE A 59 1.75 0.66 -1.71
CA ILE A 59 2.54 1.36 -0.69
C ILE A 59 1.72 2.45 -0.01
N SER A 60 0.82 3.13 -0.75
CA SER A 60 -0.06 4.14 -0.18
C SER A 60 -0.99 3.54 0.87
N ARG A 61 -1.51 2.34 0.61
CA ARG A 61 -2.37 1.67 1.58
C ARG A 61 -1.60 1.31 2.85
N ARG A 62 -0.39 0.81 2.68
CA ARG A 62 0.47 0.48 3.82
C ARG A 62 0.82 1.71 4.64
N VAL A 63 1.15 2.81 3.97
CA VAL A 63 1.46 4.08 4.63
C VAL A 63 0.25 4.61 5.40
N GLN A 64 -0.92 4.54 4.79
CA GLN A 64 -2.15 5.00 5.41
C GLN A 64 -2.43 4.26 6.71
N GLU A 65 -2.26 2.94 6.69
CA GLU A 65 -2.47 2.14 7.90
C GLU A 65 -1.40 2.44 8.96
N ALA A 66 -0.14 2.58 8.55
CA ALA A 66 0.94 2.88 9.49
C ALA A 66 0.72 4.24 10.17
N ALA A 67 0.32 5.25 9.41
CA ALA A 67 0.04 6.57 9.97
C ALA A 67 -1.11 6.51 10.97
N LYS A 68 -2.14 5.75 10.64
CA LYS A 68 -3.28 5.55 11.53
C LYS A 68 -2.87 4.90 12.85
N LEU A 69 -2.04 3.86 12.78
CA LEU A 69 -1.57 3.16 13.98
C LEU A 69 -0.63 4.02 14.81
N LEU A 70 0.23 4.81 14.17
CA LEU A 70 1.11 5.72 14.90
C LEU A 70 0.34 6.76 15.69
N ALA A 71 -0.70 7.31 15.09
CA ALA A 71 -1.50 8.34 15.73
C ALA A 71 -2.45 7.78 16.78
N GLY A 72 -2.95 6.56 16.58
CA GLY A 72 -4.03 6.01 17.38
C GLY A 72 -3.67 4.90 18.37
N THR A 73 -2.43 4.43 18.38
CA THR A 73 -2.04 3.33 19.26
C THR A 73 -0.71 3.61 19.93
N ARG A 74 -0.33 2.74 20.88
CA ARG A 74 0.98 2.78 21.54
C ARG A 74 1.93 1.72 21.00
N LEU A 75 1.58 1.11 19.88
CA LEU A 75 2.46 0.13 19.24
C LEU A 75 3.79 0.77 18.88
N SER A 76 4.87 0.00 19.00
CA SER A 76 6.19 0.51 18.63
C SER A 76 6.27 0.65 17.10
N VAL A 77 7.23 1.44 16.63
CA VAL A 77 7.45 1.59 15.20
C VAL A 77 7.78 0.24 14.57
N LYS A 78 8.52 -0.60 15.30
CA LYS A 78 8.86 -1.95 14.83
C LYS A 78 7.61 -2.81 14.65
N GLU A 79 6.71 -2.76 15.63
CA GLU A 79 5.46 -3.52 15.56
C GLU A 79 4.58 -3.03 14.42
N ILE A 80 4.49 -1.71 14.26
CA ILE A 80 3.69 -1.12 13.19
C ILE A 80 4.24 -1.51 11.82
N ALA A 81 5.57 -1.45 11.66
CA ALA A 81 6.20 -1.86 10.40
C ALA A 81 5.83 -3.30 10.06
N ALA A 82 5.93 -4.18 11.04
CA ALA A 82 5.59 -5.59 10.83
C ALA A 82 4.11 -5.78 10.46
N GLN A 83 3.22 -5.04 11.11
CA GLN A 83 1.78 -5.17 10.85
C GLN A 83 1.35 -4.58 9.52
N CYS A 84 2.11 -3.63 9.00
CA CYS A 84 1.71 -2.93 7.78
C CYS A 84 2.42 -3.42 6.53
N GLY A 85 3.18 -4.51 6.64
CA GLY A 85 3.84 -5.10 5.47
C GLY A 85 5.17 -4.47 5.11
N PHE A 86 5.78 -3.70 6.02
CA PHE A 86 7.11 -3.14 5.79
C PHE A 86 8.17 -4.12 6.30
N PRO A 87 9.29 -4.28 5.56
CA PRO A 87 10.31 -5.24 5.96
C PRO A 87 11.01 -4.89 7.27
N ASP A 88 11.14 -3.58 7.57
CA ASP A 88 11.76 -3.14 8.81
C ASP A 88 11.34 -1.70 9.13
N PRO A 89 11.56 -1.26 10.39
CA PRO A 89 11.14 0.09 10.81
C PRO A 89 11.91 1.21 10.10
N ASN A 90 13.15 0.96 9.68
CA ASN A 90 13.92 1.99 8.98
C ASN A 90 13.33 2.28 7.61
N TYR A 91 12.90 1.24 6.90
CA TYR A 91 12.24 1.41 5.62
C TYR A 91 10.91 2.15 5.78
N LEU A 92 10.15 1.79 6.81
CA LEU A 92 8.90 2.49 7.11
C LEU A 92 9.16 3.98 7.33
N ALA A 93 10.16 4.32 8.16
CA ALA A 93 10.48 5.72 8.44
C ALA A 93 10.85 6.48 7.17
N LYS A 94 11.64 5.84 6.31
CA LYS A 94 12.05 6.44 5.04
C LYS A 94 10.85 6.73 4.13
N VAL A 95 9.94 5.76 4.03
CA VAL A 95 8.76 5.90 3.19
C VAL A 95 7.83 6.99 3.74
N LEU A 96 7.64 7.03 5.07
CA LEU A 96 6.80 8.05 5.69
C LEU A 96 7.34 9.45 5.43
N ARG A 97 8.65 9.65 5.57
CA ARG A 97 9.25 10.95 5.29
C ARG A 97 9.05 11.34 3.84
N LYS A 98 9.25 10.40 2.93
CA LYS A 98 9.14 10.69 1.50
C LYS A 98 7.70 11.01 1.09
N ARG A 99 6.74 10.30 1.63
CA ARG A 99 5.34 10.43 1.19
C ARG A 99 4.53 11.41 2.00
N LEU A 100 4.80 11.54 3.31
CA LEU A 100 4.02 12.41 4.19
C LEU A 100 4.83 13.58 4.72
N GLY A 101 6.16 13.57 4.51
CA GLY A 101 7.02 14.65 4.97
C GLY A 101 7.31 14.63 6.47
N HIS A 102 6.99 13.53 7.16
CA HIS A 102 7.15 13.46 8.61
C HIS A 102 7.72 12.12 9.03
N SER A 103 8.46 12.14 10.14
CA SER A 103 8.99 10.92 10.75
C SER A 103 7.87 10.19 11.52
N PRO A 104 8.08 8.90 11.86
CA PRO A 104 7.12 8.19 12.71
C PRO A 104 6.85 8.91 14.03
N SER A 105 7.90 9.45 14.66
CA SER A 105 7.74 10.18 15.94
C SER A 105 6.87 11.42 15.76
N GLU A 106 7.08 12.15 14.67
CA GLU A 106 6.29 13.34 14.39
C GLU A 106 4.82 12.99 14.16
N LEU A 107 4.57 11.91 13.43
CA LEU A 107 3.19 11.48 13.19
C LEU A 107 2.50 11.03 14.48
N ARG A 108 3.26 10.39 15.37
CA ARG A 108 2.72 9.98 16.66
C ARG A 108 2.34 11.17 17.51
N LEU A 109 3.18 12.19 17.53
CA LEU A 109 2.91 13.42 18.29
C LEU A 109 1.72 14.16 17.72
N ALA A 110 1.59 14.20 16.40
CA ALA A 110 0.50 14.92 15.74
C ALA A 110 -0.87 14.28 16.04
N GLY A 111 -0.88 12.98 16.36
CA GLY A 111 -2.12 12.27 16.67
C GLY A 111 -2.62 12.47 18.08
N ARG A 112 -1.89 13.22 18.90
CA ARG A 112 -2.28 13.50 20.29
C ARG A 112 -2.88 14.91 20.44
#